data_95f5d90fac80ae50b57a72dc8f0aa549
#
_entry.id   95f5d90fac80ae50b57a72dc8f0aa549
#
_cell.length_a   1.000
_cell.length_b   1.000
_cell.length_c   1.000
_cell.angle_alpha   90.00
_cell.angle_beta   90.00
_cell.angle_gamma   90.00
#
_symmetry.space_group_name_H-M   'P 1'
#
loop_
_entity.id
_entity.type
_entity.pdbx_description
1 polymer ?
#
loop_
_entity_poly.entity_id
_entity_poly.type
_entity_poly.pdbx_seq_one_letter_code
_entity_poly.pdbx_strand_id
1 'polypeptide(L)'
;MATPPAPLLLYMDGLREHDIDKIRRSFAPELRFVTPLRSMDADETLGFLAALYAGFPDWRYDSDPPVLGSDGRWGVQWRQGGTHTEKLALPGFVEVEATHRVVAIPAHYFYYTVDETGLKEIRPDPVPGGAPHGIFKQIGVENPPL
;
A
#
# COMPACT_ATOMS: atom_id res chain seq x y z
N MET A 1 -17.98 1.76 20.63
CA MET A 1 -17.19 1.71 19.41
C MET A 1 -15.72 1.56 19.75
N ALA A 2 -15.05 0.64 19.08
CA ALA A 2 -13.63 0.43 19.31
C ALA A 2 -12.82 1.59 18.69
N THR A 3 -11.79 2.02 19.41
CA THR A 3 -10.88 3.07 18.93
C THR A 3 -9.73 2.42 18.16
N PRO A 4 -9.42 2.87 16.94
CA PRO A 4 -8.29 2.33 16.21
C PRO A 4 -6.98 2.47 17.00
N PRO A 5 -6.12 1.44 16.98
CA PRO A 5 -4.86 1.50 17.72
C PRO A 5 -3.90 2.54 17.14
N ALA A 6 -3.07 3.12 18.00
CA ALA A 6 -2.14 4.16 17.61
C ALA A 6 -1.22 3.76 16.44
N PRO A 7 -0.66 2.53 16.39
CA PRO A 7 0.16 2.14 15.25
C PRO A 7 -0.58 2.18 13.90
N LEU A 8 -1.86 1.81 13.89
CA LEU A 8 -2.65 1.87 12.65
C LEU A 8 -2.85 3.31 12.19
N LEU A 9 -3.20 4.20 13.12
CA LEU A 9 -3.38 5.62 12.80
C LEU A 9 -2.07 6.24 12.31
N LEU A 10 -0.95 5.88 12.94
CA LEU A 10 0.38 6.34 12.52
C LEU A 10 0.70 5.89 11.09
N TYR A 11 0.42 4.63 10.78
CA TYR A 11 0.62 4.09 9.43
C TYR A 11 -0.23 4.85 8.40
N MET A 12 -1.51 5.06 8.70
CA MET A 12 -2.41 5.76 7.79
C MET A 12 -1.95 7.19 7.52
N ASP A 13 -1.50 7.89 8.56
CA ASP A 13 -0.95 9.23 8.40
C ASP A 13 0.33 9.21 7.56
N GLY A 14 1.20 8.25 7.81
CA GLY A 14 2.43 8.09 7.03
C GLY A 14 2.18 7.86 5.55
N LEU A 15 1.18 7.04 5.21
CA LEU A 15 0.78 6.84 3.82
C LEU A 15 0.34 8.15 3.17
N ARG A 16 -0.56 8.88 3.83
CA ARG A 16 -1.08 10.15 3.29
C ARG A 16 0.00 11.20 3.10
N GLU A 17 0.98 11.21 3.99
CA GLU A 17 2.08 12.19 3.97
C GLU A 17 3.27 11.74 3.12
N HIS A 18 3.28 10.51 2.62
CA HIS A 18 4.44 9.88 1.98
C HIS A 18 5.67 9.90 2.91
N ASP A 19 5.45 9.74 4.20
CA ASP A 19 6.49 9.79 5.21
C ASP A 19 6.96 8.37 5.53
N ILE A 20 8.02 7.94 4.85
CA ILE A 20 8.56 6.58 4.97
C ILE A 20 9.02 6.29 6.41
N ASP A 21 9.59 7.27 7.09
CA ASP A 21 10.02 7.08 8.47
C ASP A 21 8.83 6.86 9.42
N LYS A 22 7.77 7.64 9.23
CA LYS A 22 6.53 7.47 10.01
C LYS A 22 5.92 6.09 9.76
N ILE A 23 5.90 5.64 8.50
CA ILE A 23 5.42 4.30 8.14
C ILE A 23 6.27 3.24 8.84
N ARG A 24 7.59 3.36 8.78
CA ARG A 24 8.51 2.42 9.43
C ARG A 24 8.23 2.31 10.92
N ARG A 25 7.98 3.43 11.59
CA ARG A 25 7.73 3.45 13.04
C ARG A 25 6.41 2.77 13.42
N SER A 26 5.48 2.62 12.48
CA SER A 26 4.21 1.93 12.72
C SER A 26 4.33 0.41 12.68
N PHE A 27 5.43 -0.14 12.16
CA PHE A 27 5.60 -1.57 11.93
C PHE A 27 6.11 -2.27 13.17
N ALA A 28 5.54 -3.46 13.45
CA ALA A 28 6.16 -4.41 14.37
C ALA A 28 7.42 -5.00 13.71
N PRO A 29 8.39 -5.49 14.50
CA PRO A 29 9.63 -6.05 13.92
C PRO A 29 9.40 -7.18 12.94
N GLU A 30 8.35 -7.99 13.16
CA GLU A 30 8.03 -9.16 12.32
C GLU A 30 6.97 -8.87 11.25
N LEU A 31 6.76 -7.62 10.89
CA LEU A 31 5.74 -7.26 9.88
C LEU A 31 5.82 -8.12 8.63
N ARG A 32 4.65 -8.57 8.17
CA ARG A 32 4.49 -9.18 6.84
C ARG A 32 3.38 -8.47 6.08
N PHE A 33 3.68 -8.08 4.86
CA PHE A 33 2.69 -7.56 3.91
C PHE A 33 2.40 -8.69 2.93
N VAL A 34 1.20 -9.27 3.02
CA VAL A 34 0.89 -10.53 2.33
C VAL A 34 -0.09 -10.27 1.18
N THR A 35 0.35 -10.57 -0.04
CA THR A 35 -0.50 -10.51 -1.23
C THR A 35 -0.54 -11.90 -1.87
N PRO A 36 -1.47 -12.15 -2.82
CA PRO A 36 -1.46 -13.43 -3.54
C PRO A 36 -0.17 -13.69 -4.32
N LEU A 37 0.59 -12.64 -4.64
CA LEU A 37 1.80 -12.75 -5.44
C LEU A 37 3.04 -12.99 -4.60
N ARG A 38 3.11 -12.38 -3.44
CA ARG A 38 4.30 -12.48 -2.57
C ARG A 38 4.01 -11.97 -1.17
N SER A 39 4.90 -12.31 -0.24
CA SER A 39 4.93 -11.77 1.11
C SER A 39 6.18 -10.92 1.25
N MET A 40 6.03 -9.71 1.79
CA MET A 40 7.13 -8.77 1.97
C MET A 40 7.36 -8.51 3.46
N ASP A 41 8.62 -8.35 3.85
CA ASP A 41 8.97 -7.88 5.19
C ASP A 41 8.90 -6.34 5.25
N ALA A 42 9.29 -5.76 6.40
CA ALA A 42 9.23 -4.31 6.59
C ALA A 42 10.08 -3.55 5.56
N ASP A 43 11.33 -3.96 5.35
CA ASP A 43 12.22 -3.28 4.42
C ASP A 43 11.74 -3.39 2.97
N GLU A 44 11.26 -4.55 2.57
CA GLU A 44 10.70 -4.75 1.23
C GLU A 44 9.46 -3.89 1.01
N THR A 45 8.59 -3.80 2.03
CA THR A 45 7.38 -2.98 1.96
C THR A 45 7.75 -1.49 1.83
N LEU A 46 8.70 -1.02 2.62
CA LEU A 46 9.14 0.38 2.55
C LEU A 46 9.80 0.70 1.21
N GLY A 47 10.58 -0.24 0.66
CA GLY A 47 11.19 -0.08 -0.66
C GLY A 47 10.14 0.02 -1.77
N PHE A 48 9.10 -0.80 -1.69
CA PHE A 48 7.98 -0.74 -2.63
C PHE A 48 7.27 0.62 -2.57
N LEU A 49 6.94 1.08 -1.37
CA LEU A 49 6.23 2.36 -1.20
C LEU A 49 7.09 3.53 -1.65
N ALA A 50 8.38 3.54 -1.32
CA ALA A 50 9.28 4.60 -1.76
C ALA A 50 9.37 4.67 -3.29
N ALA A 51 9.45 3.52 -3.96
CA ALA A 51 9.47 3.45 -5.42
C ALA A 51 8.16 3.91 -6.03
N LEU A 52 7.02 3.56 -5.41
CA LEU A 52 5.70 4.02 -5.85
C LEU A 52 5.61 5.54 -5.79
N TYR A 53 6.04 6.14 -4.68
CA TYR A 53 5.98 7.60 -4.51
C TYR A 53 6.96 8.33 -5.42
N ALA A 54 8.09 7.69 -5.76
CA ALA A 54 9.03 8.26 -6.73
C ALA A 54 8.43 8.33 -8.14
N GLY A 55 7.70 7.30 -8.56
CA GLY A 55 7.04 7.28 -9.87
C GLY A 55 5.75 8.09 -9.93
N PHE A 56 5.07 8.18 -8.80
CA PHE A 56 3.80 8.88 -8.64
C PHE A 56 3.90 9.87 -7.47
N PRO A 57 4.57 11.02 -7.65
CA PRO A 57 4.74 11.97 -6.53
C PRO A 57 3.44 12.48 -5.95
N ASP A 58 2.35 12.45 -6.73
CA ASP A 58 1.02 12.86 -6.27
C ASP A 58 0.16 11.68 -5.80
N TRP A 59 0.77 10.50 -5.54
CA TRP A 59 -0.02 9.34 -5.10
C TRP A 59 -0.81 9.72 -3.87
N ARG A 60 -2.13 9.51 -3.95
CA ARG A 60 -3.05 9.93 -2.89
C ARG A 60 -3.73 8.73 -2.26
N TYR A 61 -4.02 8.88 -1.01
CA TYR A 61 -4.77 7.91 -0.23
C TYR A 61 -6.00 8.56 0.37
N ASP A 62 -7.14 7.95 0.16
CA ASP A 62 -8.39 8.33 0.80
C ASP A 62 -9.04 7.06 1.35
N SER A 63 -9.69 7.16 2.50
CA SER A 63 -10.29 6.00 3.15
C SER A 63 -11.48 6.38 3.99
N ASP A 64 -12.33 5.37 4.24
CA ASP A 64 -13.31 5.44 5.32
C ASP A 64 -12.60 5.16 6.65
N PRO A 65 -13.23 5.49 7.79
CA PRO A 65 -12.64 5.17 9.08
C PRO A 65 -12.40 3.67 9.27
N PRO A 66 -11.33 3.27 9.99
CA PRO A 66 -11.06 1.86 10.27
C PRO A 66 -12.23 1.19 11.00
N VAL A 67 -12.49 -0.07 10.67
CA VAL A 67 -13.57 -0.86 11.26
C VAL A 67 -12.98 -2.14 11.86
N LEU A 68 -13.28 -2.40 13.13
CA LEU A 68 -12.84 -3.62 13.79
C LEU A 68 -13.73 -4.79 13.35
N GLY A 69 -13.11 -5.82 12.77
CA GLY A 69 -13.80 -7.02 12.34
C GLY A 69 -14.01 -8.01 13.48
N SER A 70 -14.91 -8.97 13.26
CA SER A 70 -15.21 -10.01 14.24
C SER A 70 -14.01 -10.93 14.52
N ASP A 71 -13.04 -10.97 13.61
CA ASP A 71 -11.82 -11.78 13.74
C ASP A 71 -10.69 -11.03 14.45
N GLY A 72 -10.94 -9.81 14.94
CA GLY A 72 -9.94 -9.00 15.63
C GLY A 72 -9.05 -8.18 14.74
N ARG A 73 -9.19 -8.31 13.41
CA ARG A 73 -8.43 -7.48 12.48
C ARG A 73 -9.18 -6.17 12.21
N TRP A 74 -8.40 -5.12 11.92
CA TRP A 74 -8.96 -3.84 11.50
C TRP A 74 -9.04 -3.80 9.98
N GLY A 75 -10.19 -3.42 9.45
CA GLY A 75 -10.40 -3.23 8.01
C GLY A 75 -10.40 -1.75 7.65
N VAL A 76 -9.67 -1.39 6.60
CA VAL A 76 -9.67 -0.04 6.04
C VAL A 76 -9.92 -0.14 4.56
N GLN A 77 -10.97 0.52 4.08
CA GLN A 77 -11.21 0.59 2.64
C GLN A 77 -10.45 1.77 2.07
N TRP A 78 -9.46 1.48 1.24
CA TRP A 78 -8.60 2.50 0.63
C TRP A 78 -9.02 2.80 -0.81
N ARG A 79 -8.98 4.07 -1.14
CA ARG A 79 -9.05 4.57 -2.52
C ARG A 79 -7.72 5.23 -2.82
N GLN A 80 -7.06 4.78 -3.89
CA GLN A 80 -5.70 5.19 -4.22
C GLN A 80 -5.60 5.59 -5.67
N GLY A 81 -4.69 6.50 -5.97
CA GLY A 81 -4.42 6.88 -7.34
C GLY A 81 -3.37 7.97 -7.43
N GLY A 82 -2.94 8.25 -8.64
CA GLY A 82 -1.96 9.28 -8.91
C GLY A 82 -1.66 9.41 -10.39
N THR A 83 -0.69 10.25 -10.73
CA THR A 83 -0.26 10.50 -12.10
C THR A 83 1.18 10.05 -12.27
N HIS A 84 1.44 9.24 -13.31
CA HIS A 84 2.76 8.68 -13.59
C HIS A 84 3.65 9.74 -14.25
N THR A 85 4.20 10.64 -13.43
CA THR A 85 5.00 11.78 -13.91
C THR A 85 6.50 11.56 -13.87
N GLU A 86 6.96 10.50 -13.17
CA GLU A 86 8.37 10.16 -13.06
C GLU A 86 8.57 8.68 -13.35
N LYS A 87 9.82 8.27 -13.57
CA LYS A 87 10.13 6.86 -13.82
C LYS A 87 9.67 5.98 -12.65
N LEU A 88 8.98 4.89 -12.98
CA LEU A 88 8.54 3.91 -11.99
C LEU A 88 9.48 2.70 -12.00
N ALA A 89 10.08 2.41 -10.85
CA ALA A 89 11.01 1.29 -10.69
C ALA A 89 10.63 0.48 -9.44
N LEU A 90 9.48 -0.19 -9.50
CA LEU A 90 9.03 -1.06 -8.40
C LEU A 90 9.95 -2.28 -8.29
N PRO A 91 10.41 -2.63 -7.08
CA PRO A 91 11.31 -3.78 -6.91
C PRO A 91 10.69 -5.07 -7.46
N GLY A 92 11.44 -5.78 -8.30
CA GLY A 92 11.01 -7.01 -8.93
C GLY A 92 10.21 -6.84 -10.21
N PHE A 93 10.01 -5.61 -10.67
CA PHE A 93 9.24 -5.32 -11.89
C PHE A 93 10.07 -4.53 -12.89
N VAL A 94 9.59 -4.52 -14.15
CA VAL A 94 10.20 -3.73 -15.21
C VAL A 94 10.13 -2.24 -14.87
N GLU A 95 11.18 -1.49 -15.20
CA GLU A 95 11.17 -0.02 -15.08
C GLU A 95 10.37 0.58 -16.21
N VAL A 96 9.57 1.61 -15.91
CA VAL A 96 8.72 2.27 -16.90
C VAL A 96 8.94 3.78 -16.83
N GLU A 97 9.36 4.37 -17.96
CA GLU A 97 9.50 5.83 -18.07
C GLU A 97 8.14 6.51 -17.92
N ALA A 98 8.15 7.78 -17.49
CA ALA A 98 6.94 8.54 -17.24
C ALA A 98 5.98 8.49 -18.44
N THR A 99 4.75 8.05 -18.22
CA THR A 99 3.71 8.00 -19.25
C THR A 99 2.73 9.16 -19.17
N HIS A 100 2.74 9.89 -18.05
CA HIS A 100 1.80 10.98 -17.72
C HIS A 100 0.35 10.51 -17.67
N ARG A 101 0.13 9.20 -17.52
CA ARG A 101 -1.21 8.64 -17.38
C ARG A 101 -1.68 8.71 -15.94
N VAL A 102 -2.98 8.93 -15.77
CA VAL A 102 -3.63 8.88 -14.46
C VAL A 102 -4.00 7.44 -14.14
N VAL A 103 -3.66 7.03 -12.90
CA VAL A 103 -3.95 5.69 -12.40
C VAL A 103 -4.93 5.80 -11.24
N ALA A 104 -5.95 4.95 -11.23
CA ALA A 104 -6.87 4.82 -10.11
C ALA A 104 -7.02 3.35 -9.77
N ILE A 105 -6.77 3.01 -8.50
CA ILE A 105 -6.94 1.64 -8.00
C ILE A 105 -8.38 1.49 -7.52
N PRO A 106 -9.08 0.40 -7.88
CA PRO A 106 -10.42 0.15 -7.35
C PRO A 106 -10.42 0.12 -5.83
N ALA A 107 -11.44 0.73 -5.22
CA ALA A 107 -11.57 0.72 -3.77
C ALA A 107 -11.66 -0.71 -3.26
N HIS A 108 -10.86 -1.05 -2.25
CA HIS A 108 -10.92 -2.37 -1.62
C HIS A 108 -10.39 -2.31 -0.20
N TYR A 109 -10.70 -3.32 0.57
CA TYR A 109 -10.29 -3.40 1.97
C TYR A 109 -8.87 -3.94 2.10
N PHE A 110 -8.14 -3.35 3.05
CA PHE A 110 -6.89 -3.88 3.58
C PHE A 110 -7.15 -4.25 5.04
N TYR A 111 -6.70 -5.43 5.44
CA TYR A 111 -6.88 -5.92 6.80
C TYR A 111 -5.56 -5.86 7.55
N TYR A 112 -5.64 -5.37 8.78
CA TYR A 112 -4.47 -5.10 9.62
C TYR A 112 -4.56 -5.88 10.91
N THR A 113 -3.52 -6.64 11.21
CA THR A 113 -3.32 -7.27 12.50
C THR A 113 -2.35 -6.39 13.28
N VAL A 114 -2.77 -5.91 14.44
CA VAL A 114 -2.05 -4.90 15.22
C VAL A 114 -1.95 -5.37 16.67
N ASP A 115 -0.77 -5.19 17.29
CA ASP A 115 -0.61 -5.33 18.73
C ASP A 115 0.18 -4.15 19.27
N GLU A 116 0.64 -4.24 20.54
CA GLU A 116 1.37 -3.14 21.18
C GLU A 116 2.73 -2.86 20.54
N THR A 117 3.27 -3.79 19.74
CA THR A 117 4.56 -3.58 19.04
C THR A 117 4.39 -2.92 17.69
N GLY A 118 3.17 -2.85 17.16
CA GLY A 118 2.87 -2.23 15.88
C GLY A 118 2.06 -3.11 14.95
N LEU A 119 2.12 -2.79 13.66
CA LEU A 119 1.45 -3.60 12.63
C LEU A 119 2.22 -4.89 12.41
N LYS A 120 1.55 -6.02 12.59
CA LYS A 120 2.14 -7.36 12.42
C LYS A 120 1.88 -7.92 11.02
N GLU A 121 0.69 -7.65 10.48
CA GLU A 121 0.33 -8.13 9.13
C GLU A 121 -0.55 -7.11 8.43
N ILE A 122 -0.28 -6.93 7.15
CA ILE A 122 -1.11 -6.15 6.23
C ILE A 122 -1.53 -7.11 5.12
N ARG A 123 -2.83 -7.26 4.92
CA ARG A 123 -3.35 -8.19 3.91
C ARG A 123 -4.48 -7.52 3.13
N PRO A 124 -4.21 -7.06 1.90
CA PRO A 124 -5.28 -6.52 1.05
C PRO A 124 -6.18 -7.62 0.50
N ASP A 125 -7.46 -7.30 0.29
CA ASP A 125 -8.32 -8.17 -0.48
C ASP A 125 -7.80 -8.25 -1.91
N PRO A 126 -7.70 -9.44 -2.50
CA PRO A 126 -7.35 -9.55 -3.91
C PRO A 126 -8.53 -9.08 -4.77
N VAL A 127 -8.28 -8.05 -5.58
CA VAL A 127 -9.30 -7.49 -6.48
C VAL A 127 -8.71 -7.30 -7.88
N PRO A 128 -9.51 -7.48 -8.94
CA PRO A 128 -9.06 -7.12 -10.29
C PRO A 128 -8.69 -5.64 -10.34
N GLY A 129 -7.54 -5.32 -10.91
CA GLY A 129 -7.06 -3.94 -10.98
C GLY A 129 -6.36 -3.45 -9.73
N GLY A 130 -6.15 -4.31 -8.73
CA GLY A 130 -5.36 -3.95 -7.54
C GLY A 130 -3.88 -3.81 -7.87
N ALA A 131 -3.16 -3.03 -7.03
CA ALA A 131 -1.72 -2.85 -7.19
C ALA A 131 -0.97 -4.17 -6.93
N PRO A 132 0.19 -4.43 -7.57
CA PRO A 132 0.84 -3.57 -8.56
C PRO A 132 0.38 -3.77 -10.00
N HIS A 133 -0.27 -4.90 -10.33
CA HIS A 133 -0.64 -5.21 -11.71
C HIS A 133 -1.59 -4.18 -12.31
N GLY A 134 -2.55 -3.68 -11.52
CA GLY A 134 -3.47 -2.64 -11.99
C GLY A 134 -2.78 -1.34 -12.34
N ILE A 135 -1.70 -1.00 -11.63
CA ILE A 135 -0.88 0.17 -11.97
C ILE A 135 -0.23 -0.03 -13.32
N PHE A 136 0.47 -1.16 -13.52
CA PHE A 136 1.17 -1.44 -14.78
C PHE A 136 0.22 -1.46 -15.97
N LYS A 137 -0.94 -2.11 -15.80
CA LYS A 137 -1.93 -2.16 -16.88
C LYS A 137 -2.39 -0.77 -17.31
N GLN A 138 -2.65 0.11 -16.34
CA GLN A 138 -3.13 1.46 -16.61
C GLN A 138 -2.07 2.36 -17.25
N ILE A 139 -0.78 2.10 -17.03
CA ILE A 139 0.29 2.84 -17.68
C ILE A 139 0.80 2.14 -18.96
N GLY A 140 0.09 1.11 -19.43
CA GLY A 140 0.34 0.52 -20.73
C GLY A 140 1.27 -0.67 -20.75
N VAL A 141 1.59 -1.27 -19.59
CA VAL A 141 2.42 -2.47 -19.53
C VAL A 141 1.53 -3.68 -19.33
N GLU A 142 1.55 -4.60 -20.30
CA GLU A 142 0.82 -5.86 -20.20
C GLU A 142 1.72 -6.95 -19.65
N ASN A 143 1.14 -7.83 -18.79
CA ASN A 143 1.84 -8.98 -18.22
C ASN A 143 3.21 -8.62 -17.61
N PRO A 144 3.27 -7.69 -16.65
CA PRO A 144 4.55 -7.33 -16.05
C PRO A 144 5.16 -8.55 -15.34
N PRO A 145 6.48 -8.76 -15.46
CA PRO A 145 7.14 -9.84 -14.73
C PRO A 145 7.18 -9.55 -13.23
N LEU A 146 7.16 -10.59 -12.46
CA LEU A 146 7.34 -10.50 -11.00
C LEU A 146 8.82 -10.52 -10.65
#